data_3b29bb93f55235de90c2d902b1643e53
#
_entry.id   3b29bb93f55235de90c2d902b1643e53
#
_cell.length_a   1.000
_cell.length_b   1.000
_cell.length_c   1.000
_cell.angle_alpha   90.00
_cell.angle_beta   90.00
_cell.angle_gamma   90.00
#
_symmetry.space_group_name_H-M   'P 1'
#
loop_
_entity.id
_entity.type
_entity.pdbx_description
1 polymer ?
#
loop_
_entity_poly.entity_id
_entity_poly.type
_entity_poly.pdbx_seq_one_letter_code
_entity_poly.pdbx_strand_id
1 'polypeptide(L)'
;MSNYTIEYYRLKADCLLTQINDGREFLSHHKPSLGFWGEHLLRGFLRENLPNDVKVTQGFVTLDEDFDSIRQKLYFLTNKKEDDEEYVFSDSISPQCDIILYRNNVVKSFGEIDVVNAKDVVCVIEVKCSINRKSFEDVQSNFKRLSAMGIQNKYIFIYNAPKYGTLTSYFYPKQDKMNDEVIVDDGANALYDYGDKAYLPSAIIGVNQDYLLCQDLIIGEPDKYGYVAYRLTKEKANLSCLQLFLSSLFQIIEEEDDISKSHLKWILII
;
A
#
# COMPACT_ATOMS: atom_id res chain seq x y z
N MET A 1 -18.93 -18.10 -4.83
CA MET A 1 -18.57 -17.20 -5.96
C MET A 1 -18.43 -18.01 -7.23
N SER A 2 -18.84 -17.46 -8.38
CA SER A 2 -18.74 -18.19 -9.65
C SER A 2 -17.28 -18.27 -10.12
N ASN A 3 -16.88 -19.36 -10.77
CA ASN A 3 -15.56 -19.53 -11.38
C ASN A 3 -15.18 -18.36 -12.32
N TYR A 4 -16.17 -17.69 -12.93
CA TYR A 4 -15.98 -16.54 -13.82
C TYR A 4 -15.35 -15.31 -13.12
N THR A 5 -15.66 -15.07 -11.83
CA THR A 5 -15.13 -13.93 -11.09
C THR A 5 -13.63 -14.09 -10.84
N ILE A 6 -13.20 -15.29 -10.51
CA ILE A 6 -11.78 -15.60 -10.25
C ILE A 6 -10.96 -15.45 -11.53
N GLU A 7 -11.47 -16.01 -12.63
CA GLU A 7 -10.82 -15.95 -13.93
C GLU A 7 -10.69 -14.50 -14.42
N TYR A 8 -11.70 -13.68 -14.21
CA TYR A 8 -11.67 -12.25 -14.51
C TYR A 8 -10.49 -11.54 -13.80
N TYR A 9 -10.32 -11.73 -12.49
CA TYR A 9 -9.23 -11.06 -11.76
C TYR A 9 -7.86 -11.61 -12.10
N ARG A 10 -7.74 -12.89 -12.45
CA ARG A 10 -6.48 -13.46 -12.99
C ARG A 10 -6.12 -12.84 -14.33
N LEU A 11 -7.09 -12.73 -15.24
CA LEU A 11 -6.88 -12.07 -16.52
C LEU A 11 -6.51 -10.59 -16.36
N LYS A 12 -7.12 -9.87 -15.40
CA LYS A 12 -6.76 -8.49 -15.08
C LYS A 12 -5.33 -8.41 -14.53
N ALA A 13 -4.90 -9.34 -13.67
CA ALA A 13 -3.54 -9.40 -13.15
C ALA A 13 -2.53 -9.64 -14.28
N ASP A 14 -2.80 -10.60 -15.17
CA ASP A 14 -1.96 -10.89 -16.34
C ASP A 14 -1.91 -9.68 -17.28
N CYS A 15 -3.00 -8.98 -17.48
CA CYS A 15 -3.07 -7.76 -18.29
C CYS A 15 -2.21 -6.64 -17.70
N LEU A 16 -2.30 -6.39 -16.38
CA LEU A 16 -1.46 -5.41 -15.70
C LEU A 16 0.03 -5.76 -15.79
N LEU A 17 0.38 -7.04 -15.61
CA LEU A 17 1.75 -7.52 -15.75
C LEU A 17 2.28 -7.37 -17.17
N THR A 18 1.47 -7.68 -18.17
CA THR A 18 1.85 -7.49 -19.58
C THR A 18 2.13 -6.03 -19.87
N GLN A 19 1.21 -5.14 -19.50
CA GLN A 19 1.37 -3.69 -19.73
C GLN A 19 2.59 -3.09 -19.02
N ILE A 20 2.90 -3.52 -17.79
CA ILE A 20 4.10 -3.03 -17.09
C ILE A 20 5.39 -3.57 -17.71
N ASN A 21 5.38 -4.81 -18.22
CA ASN A 21 6.53 -5.40 -18.90
C ASN A 21 6.77 -4.75 -20.28
N ASP A 22 5.72 -4.50 -21.04
CA ASP A 22 5.80 -3.74 -22.30
C ASP A 22 6.35 -2.33 -22.02
N GLY A 23 5.81 -1.64 -21.02
CA GLY A 23 6.33 -0.34 -20.57
C GLY A 23 7.81 -0.41 -20.18
N ARG A 24 8.26 -1.50 -19.56
CA ARG A 24 9.67 -1.71 -19.22
C ARG A 24 10.57 -1.81 -20.43
N GLU A 25 10.15 -2.44 -21.50
CA GLU A 25 10.92 -2.51 -22.75
C GLU A 25 11.09 -1.13 -23.39
N PHE A 26 10.01 -0.34 -23.47
CA PHE A 26 10.04 1.00 -24.02
C PHE A 26 10.75 2.04 -23.13
N LEU A 27 10.57 1.94 -21.81
CA LEU A 27 11.05 2.89 -20.81
C LEU A 27 12.30 2.39 -20.07
N SER A 28 13.00 1.39 -20.63
CA SER A 28 14.13 0.72 -19.98
C SER A 28 15.23 1.67 -19.48
N HIS A 29 15.43 2.79 -20.18
CA HIS A 29 16.42 3.81 -19.85
C HIS A 29 15.87 4.94 -18.94
N HIS A 30 14.56 4.96 -18.63
CA HIS A 30 13.94 6.02 -17.83
C HIS A 30 13.07 5.46 -16.72
N LYS A 31 13.73 5.01 -15.63
CA LYS A 31 13.04 4.39 -14.45
C LYS A 31 11.89 5.21 -13.85
N PRO A 32 12.00 6.56 -13.72
CA PRO A 32 10.88 7.35 -13.21
C PRO A 32 9.61 7.23 -14.05
N SER A 33 9.74 7.22 -15.39
CA SER A 33 8.58 7.06 -16.29
C SER A 33 7.93 5.69 -16.14
N LEU A 34 8.70 4.64 -15.89
CA LEU A 34 8.15 3.31 -15.64
C LEU A 34 7.38 3.27 -14.30
N GLY A 35 7.89 3.94 -13.26
CA GLY A 35 7.18 4.09 -11.98
C GLY A 35 5.83 4.76 -12.19
N PHE A 36 5.83 5.94 -12.79
CA PHE A 36 4.62 6.69 -13.11
C PHE A 36 3.62 5.88 -13.96
N TRP A 37 4.11 5.10 -14.93
CA TRP A 37 3.27 4.21 -15.74
C TRP A 37 2.59 3.13 -14.90
N GLY A 38 3.32 2.50 -13.98
CA GLY A 38 2.76 1.50 -13.05
C GLY A 38 1.67 2.10 -12.14
N GLU A 39 1.92 3.30 -11.60
CA GLU A 39 0.93 4.04 -10.80
C GLU A 39 -0.34 4.34 -11.62
N HIS A 40 -0.17 4.81 -12.86
CA HIS A 40 -1.28 5.10 -13.77
C HIS A 40 -2.14 3.87 -14.07
N LEU A 41 -1.50 2.73 -14.36
CA LEU A 41 -2.20 1.46 -14.61
C LEU A 41 -3.03 1.02 -13.40
N LEU A 42 -2.46 1.07 -12.21
CA LEU A 42 -3.18 0.67 -10.98
C LEU A 42 -4.30 1.65 -10.67
N ARG A 43 -4.10 2.96 -10.84
CA ARG A 43 -5.18 3.95 -10.67
C ARG A 43 -6.36 3.69 -11.61
N GLY A 44 -6.08 3.37 -12.87
CA GLY A 44 -7.12 2.98 -13.83
C GLY A 44 -7.92 1.77 -13.36
N PHE A 45 -7.21 0.72 -12.95
CA PHE A 45 -7.83 -0.50 -12.42
C PHE A 45 -8.70 -0.22 -11.18
N LEU A 46 -8.21 0.58 -10.23
CA LEU A 46 -8.97 0.92 -9.02
C LEU A 46 -10.22 1.73 -9.34
N ARG A 47 -10.12 2.74 -10.22
CA ARG A 47 -11.28 3.54 -10.66
C ARG A 47 -12.39 2.72 -11.32
N GLU A 48 -12.01 1.64 -12.02
CA GLU A 48 -12.98 0.74 -12.65
C GLU A 48 -13.67 -0.21 -11.65
N ASN A 49 -13.05 -0.47 -10.50
CA ASN A 49 -13.47 -1.56 -9.62
C ASN A 49 -13.91 -1.10 -8.21
N LEU A 50 -13.66 0.14 -7.81
CA LEU A 50 -14.08 0.68 -6.53
C LEU A 50 -15.44 1.39 -6.63
N PRO A 51 -16.17 1.55 -5.50
CA PRO A 51 -17.41 2.32 -5.45
C PRO A 51 -17.22 3.77 -5.91
N ASN A 52 -18.24 4.37 -6.51
CA ASN A 52 -18.16 5.72 -7.09
C ASN A 52 -17.95 6.84 -6.07
N ASP A 53 -18.25 6.61 -4.81
CA ASP A 53 -18.03 7.54 -3.70
C ASP A 53 -16.59 7.56 -3.21
N VAL A 54 -15.79 6.53 -3.56
CA VAL A 54 -14.35 6.47 -3.31
C VAL A 54 -13.58 7.00 -4.52
N LYS A 55 -12.87 8.09 -4.31
CA LYS A 55 -12.05 8.73 -5.34
C LYS A 55 -10.62 8.19 -5.29
N VAL A 56 -9.97 8.14 -6.45
CA VAL A 56 -8.60 7.62 -6.63
C VAL A 56 -7.75 8.70 -7.26
N THR A 57 -6.73 9.16 -6.53
CA THR A 57 -5.79 10.18 -6.99
C THR A 57 -4.35 9.85 -6.63
N GLN A 58 -3.43 10.73 -7.01
CA GLN A 58 -2.06 10.81 -6.53
C GLN A 58 -1.82 12.19 -5.92
N GLY A 59 -0.84 12.33 -5.03
CA GLY A 59 -0.50 13.64 -4.51
C GLY A 59 -0.07 13.64 -3.06
N PHE A 60 -0.65 14.52 -2.26
CA PHE A 60 -0.21 14.76 -0.88
C PHE A 60 -1.38 14.63 0.09
N VAL A 61 -1.08 14.14 1.28
CA VAL A 61 -1.99 14.17 2.42
C VAL A 61 -1.59 15.33 3.32
N THR A 62 -2.56 16.05 3.87
CA THR A 62 -2.34 17.16 4.79
C THR A 62 -3.24 17.11 6.00
N LEU A 63 -2.75 17.63 7.13
CA LEU A 63 -3.57 17.89 8.33
C LEU A 63 -4.28 19.26 8.26
N ASP A 64 -3.83 20.13 7.35
CA ASP A 64 -4.37 21.46 7.22
C ASP A 64 -5.64 21.47 6.35
N GLU A 65 -6.66 22.21 6.77
CA GLU A 65 -7.89 22.41 5.99
C GLU A 65 -7.80 23.65 5.09
N ASP A 66 -6.87 24.56 5.40
CA ASP A 66 -6.66 25.81 4.69
C ASP A 66 -5.49 25.73 3.71
N PHE A 67 -5.78 26.02 2.45
CA PHE A 67 -4.79 25.99 1.38
C PHE A 67 -3.68 27.05 1.53
N ASP A 68 -3.97 28.21 2.11
CA ASP A 68 -2.98 29.27 2.29
C ASP A 68 -1.91 28.85 3.29
N SER A 69 -2.28 28.14 4.35
CA SER A 69 -1.33 27.52 5.28
C SER A 69 -0.44 26.49 4.57
N ILE A 70 -1.04 25.63 3.73
CA ILE A 70 -0.31 24.64 2.92
C ILE A 70 0.64 25.35 1.96
N ARG A 71 0.18 26.39 1.27
CA ARG A 71 0.98 27.17 0.33
C ARG A 71 2.21 27.79 0.98
N GLN A 72 2.05 28.38 2.16
CA GLN A 72 3.16 28.93 2.92
C GLN A 72 4.19 27.83 3.26
N LYS A 73 3.73 26.69 3.74
CA LYS A 73 4.61 25.55 4.06
C LYS A 73 5.34 25.01 2.82
N LEU A 74 4.64 24.82 1.71
CA LEU A 74 5.24 24.40 0.44
C LEU A 74 6.25 25.43 -0.07
N TYR A 75 5.94 26.74 0.03
CA TYR A 75 6.86 27.80 -0.36
C TYR A 75 8.15 27.77 0.46
N PHE A 76 8.05 27.57 1.77
CA PHE A 76 9.24 27.41 2.63
C PHE A 76 10.06 26.18 2.25
N LEU A 77 9.44 25.09 1.86
CA LEU A 77 10.11 23.84 1.44
C LEU A 77 10.89 24.00 0.12
N THR A 78 10.36 24.82 -0.82
CA THR A 78 10.97 24.98 -2.16
C THR A 78 12.07 26.05 -2.22
N ASN A 79 12.10 27.00 -1.28
CA ASN A 79 13.03 28.13 -1.30
C ASN A 79 14.19 28.02 -0.29
N LYS A 80 14.43 26.83 0.25
CA LYS A 80 15.55 26.60 1.18
C LYS A 80 16.90 26.62 0.49
N LYS A 81 17.87 27.30 1.15
CA LYS A 81 19.29 27.13 0.90
C LYS A 81 19.81 25.91 1.68
N GLU A 82 20.72 25.16 1.09
CA GLU A 82 21.27 23.89 1.61
C GLU A 82 21.93 24.00 3.01
N ASP A 83 22.13 25.20 3.53
CA ASP A 83 22.88 25.45 4.79
C ASP A 83 22.01 25.60 6.04
N ASP A 84 20.66 25.55 5.92
CA ASP A 84 19.80 25.63 7.10
C ASP A 84 19.57 24.25 7.70
N GLU A 85 20.17 24.03 8.88
CA GLU A 85 20.04 22.83 9.70
C GLU A 85 18.57 22.38 9.84
N GLU A 86 18.39 21.08 9.66
CA GLU A 86 17.30 20.24 10.17
C GLU A 86 15.91 20.93 10.29
N TYR A 87 15.39 21.39 9.18
CA TYR A 87 13.99 21.74 9.15
C TYR A 87 13.18 20.45 9.03
N VAL A 88 12.61 20.08 10.14
CA VAL A 88 11.49 19.15 10.20
C VAL A 88 10.56 19.50 9.05
N PHE A 89 10.45 18.64 8.02
CA PHE A 89 9.33 18.66 7.10
C PHE A 89 8.10 18.90 7.96
N SER A 90 7.32 19.93 7.67
CA SER A 90 6.14 20.22 8.46
C SER A 90 5.39 18.89 8.64
N ASP A 91 5.26 18.42 9.89
CA ASP A 91 4.57 17.15 10.22
C ASP A 91 3.12 17.13 9.71
N SER A 92 2.67 18.22 9.11
CA SER A 92 1.34 18.40 8.57
C SER A 92 1.17 18.07 7.08
N ILE A 93 2.25 17.78 6.33
CA ILE A 93 2.17 17.39 4.90
C ILE A 93 2.97 16.10 4.68
N SER A 94 2.36 15.12 4.02
CA SER A 94 3.00 13.84 3.67
C SER A 94 4.08 14.01 2.59
N PRO A 95 4.96 13.02 2.41
CA PRO A 95 5.61 12.79 1.11
C PRO A 95 4.56 12.65 0.01
N GLN A 96 4.97 12.78 -1.24
CA GLN A 96 4.08 12.44 -2.35
C GLN A 96 3.68 10.96 -2.25
N CYS A 97 2.37 10.71 -2.32
CA CYS A 97 1.78 9.38 -2.32
C CYS A 97 1.45 8.96 -3.76
N ASP A 98 1.80 7.75 -4.13
CA ASP A 98 1.57 7.20 -5.47
C ASP A 98 0.06 7.08 -5.75
N ILE A 99 -0.70 6.57 -4.77
CA ILE A 99 -2.16 6.49 -4.83
C ILE A 99 -2.75 6.83 -3.46
N ILE A 100 -3.78 7.68 -3.49
CA ILE A 100 -4.62 8.02 -2.34
C ILE A 100 -6.06 7.62 -2.67
N LEU A 101 -6.65 6.76 -1.86
CA LEU A 101 -8.09 6.53 -1.86
C LEU A 101 -8.71 7.45 -0.82
N TYR A 102 -9.72 8.22 -1.21
CA TYR A 102 -10.32 9.20 -0.32
C TYR A 102 -11.81 9.40 -0.62
N ARG A 103 -12.53 9.96 0.35
CA ARG A 103 -13.90 10.44 0.22
C ARG A 103 -13.95 11.96 0.29
N ASN A 104 -15.12 12.51 0.05
CA ASN A 104 -15.39 13.94 0.12
C ASN A 104 -14.59 14.77 -0.89
N ASN A 105 -14.02 15.88 -0.48
CA ASN A 105 -13.40 16.86 -1.37
C ASN A 105 -11.90 16.95 -1.15
N VAL A 106 -11.19 17.28 -2.22
CA VAL A 106 -9.78 17.69 -2.12
C VAL A 106 -9.67 19.09 -1.52
N VAL A 107 -8.63 19.31 -0.74
CA VAL A 107 -8.28 20.68 -0.28
C VAL A 107 -7.86 21.54 -1.46
N LYS A 108 -7.06 20.96 -2.37
CA LYS A 108 -6.63 21.60 -3.62
C LYS A 108 -6.27 20.58 -4.67
N SER A 109 -6.55 20.93 -5.94
CA SER A 109 -6.14 20.13 -7.11
C SER A 109 -5.19 20.92 -8.00
N PHE A 110 -4.16 20.24 -8.52
CA PHE A 110 -3.16 20.73 -9.46
C PHE A 110 -3.07 19.77 -10.66
N GLY A 111 -4.10 19.75 -11.48
CA GLY A 111 -4.22 18.79 -12.59
C GLY A 111 -4.45 17.38 -12.07
N GLU A 112 -3.47 16.49 -12.21
CA GLU A 112 -3.57 15.10 -11.72
C GLU A 112 -3.07 14.90 -10.28
N ILE A 113 -2.55 15.95 -9.66
CA ILE A 113 -2.02 15.93 -8.29
C ILE A 113 -3.01 16.61 -7.36
N ASP A 114 -3.47 15.89 -6.37
CA ASP A 114 -4.39 16.42 -5.37
C ASP A 114 -3.72 16.54 -4.00
N VAL A 115 -4.20 17.50 -3.22
CA VAL A 115 -3.92 17.63 -1.79
C VAL A 115 -5.20 17.25 -1.06
N VAL A 116 -5.14 16.18 -0.29
CA VAL A 116 -6.27 15.57 0.41
C VAL A 116 -6.09 15.74 1.92
N ASN A 117 -7.16 16.12 2.62
CA ASN A 117 -7.09 16.16 4.09
C ASN A 117 -7.00 14.74 4.66
N ALA A 118 -6.15 14.55 5.69
CA ALA A 118 -5.91 13.24 6.29
C ALA A 118 -7.20 12.56 6.81
N LYS A 119 -8.17 13.35 7.29
CA LYS A 119 -9.46 12.83 7.78
C LYS A 119 -10.35 12.23 6.68
N ASP A 120 -10.10 12.58 5.41
CA ASP A 120 -10.87 12.10 4.27
C ASP A 120 -10.18 10.92 3.56
N VAL A 121 -8.97 10.54 4.00
CA VAL A 121 -8.17 9.45 3.41
C VAL A 121 -8.65 8.10 3.93
N VAL A 122 -9.09 7.24 3.02
CA VAL A 122 -9.46 5.84 3.29
C VAL A 122 -8.20 4.97 3.40
N CYS A 123 -7.32 5.08 2.41
CA CYS A 123 -6.01 4.44 2.46
C CYS A 123 -5.00 5.08 1.51
N VAL A 124 -3.71 4.76 1.72
CA VAL A 124 -2.61 5.10 0.82
C VAL A 124 -1.98 3.82 0.29
N ILE A 125 -1.68 3.80 -1.02
CA ILE A 125 -1.05 2.66 -1.67
C ILE A 125 0.25 3.13 -2.32
N GLU A 126 1.35 2.56 -1.89
CA GLU A 126 2.67 2.72 -2.52
C GLU A 126 2.81 1.70 -3.64
N VAL A 127 3.19 2.14 -4.83
CA VAL A 127 3.29 1.31 -6.03
C VAL A 127 4.75 1.08 -6.40
N LYS A 128 5.13 -0.17 -6.60
CA LYS A 128 6.48 -0.53 -7.01
C LYS A 128 6.46 -1.45 -8.23
N CYS A 129 7.19 -1.07 -9.28
CA CYS A 129 7.45 -1.99 -10.40
C CYS A 129 8.27 -3.21 -9.96
N SER A 130 9.20 -3.00 -9.04
CA SER A 130 9.95 -4.02 -8.31
C SER A 130 10.45 -3.42 -7.00
N ILE A 131 10.74 -4.26 -6.01
CA ILE A 131 11.18 -3.82 -4.70
C ILE A 131 12.45 -4.55 -4.26
N ASN A 132 13.34 -3.83 -3.58
CA ASN A 132 14.50 -4.37 -2.88
C ASN A 132 14.47 -3.89 -1.42
N ARG A 133 15.41 -4.35 -0.59
CA ARG A 133 15.48 -3.98 0.83
C ARG A 133 15.50 -2.46 1.04
N LYS A 134 16.36 -1.73 0.31
CA LYS A 134 16.47 -0.28 0.46
C LYS A 134 15.16 0.43 0.14
N SER A 135 14.55 0.10 -1.01
CA SER A 135 13.26 0.70 -1.36
C SER A 135 12.13 0.31 -0.43
N PHE A 136 12.22 -0.85 0.22
CA PHE A 136 11.29 -1.24 1.27
C PHE A 136 11.46 -0.39 2.54
N GLU A 137 12.70 -0.16 2.97
CA GLU A 137 13.02 0.72 4.10
C GLU A 137 12.55 2.17 3.85
N ASP A 138 12.72 2.68 2.62
CA ASP A 138 12.20 4.00 2.21
C ASP A 138 10.67 4.06 2.34
N VAL A 139 9.96 3.02 1.90
CA VAL A 139 8.49 2.92 2.06
C VAL A 139 8.08 2.90 3.53
N GLN A 140 8.77 2.13 4.37
CA GLN A 140 8.50 2.10 5.81
C GLN A 140 8.67 3.49 6.45
N SER A 141 9.71 4.23 6.06
CA SER A 141 9.91 5.61 6.53
C SER A 141 8.75 6.53 6.14
N ASN A 142 8.25 6.43 4.89
CA ASN A 142 7.08 7.17 4.43
C ASN A 142 5.82 6.76 5.22
N PHE A 143 5.63 5.48 5.46
CA PHE A 143 4.48 4.97 6.22
C PHE A 143 4.48 5.42 7.68
N LYS A 144 5.67 5.55 8.30
CA LYS A 144 5.78 6.15 9.62
C LYS A 144 5.24 7.57 9.65
N ARG A 145 5.61 8.40 8.67
CA ARG A 145 5.12 9.78 8.57
C ARG A 145 3.60 9.82 8.36
N LEU A 146 3.08 8.98 7.47
CA LEU A 146 1.63 8.86 7.26
C LEU A 146 0.89 8.42 8.52
N SER A 147 1.47 7.49 9.31
CA SER A 147 0.88 7.08 10.59
C SER A 147 0.84 8.22 11.61
N ALA A 148 1.88 9.06 11.67
CA ALA A 148 1.89 10.26 12.52
C ALA A 148 0.80 11.26 12.13
N MET A 149 0.34 11.24 10.87
CA MET A 149 -0.80 12.01 10.36
C MET A 149 -2.16 11.32 10.57
N GLY A 150 -2.19 10.17 11.23
CA GLY A 150 -3.43 9.42 11.51
C GLY A 150 -3.83 8.41 10.44
N ILE A 151 -3.05 8.26 9.35
CA ILE A 151 -3.36 7.30 8.29
C ILE A 151 -3.02 5.88 8.75
N GLN A 152 -4.05 5.08 8.97
CA GLN A 152 -3.92 3.71 9.45
C GLN A 152 -3.72 2.71 8.29
N ASN A 153 -4.49 2.84 7.22
CA ASN A 153 -4.51 1.89 6.11
C ASN A 153 -3.45 2.24 5.07
N LYS A 154 -2.39 1.45 4.99
CA LYS A 154 -1.25 1.65 4.10
C LYS A 154 -0.93 0.35 3.38
N TYR A 155 -0.88 0.39 2.06
CA TYR A 155 -0.68 -0.77 1.20
C TYR A 155 0.59 -0.64 0.36
N ILE A 156 1.22 -1.77 0.05
CA ILE A 156 2.26 -1.84 -0.98
C ILE A 156 1.77 -2.72 -2.11
N PHE A 157 1.76 -2.19 -3.32
CA PHE A 157 1.43 -2.93 -4.53
C PHE A 157 2.67 -3.13 -5.39
N ILE A 158 3.06 -4.39 -5.65
CA ILE A 158 4.30 -4.72 -6.35
C ILE A 158 3.97 -5.55 -7.59
N TYR A 159 4.28 -5.01 -8.77
CA TYR A 159 4.08 -5.73 -10.04
C TYR A 159 4.98 -6.95 -10.15
N ASN A 160 6.30 -6.75 -10.04
CA ASN A 160 7.32 -7.78 -10.08
C ASN A 160 7.93 -7.96 -8.69
N ALA A 161 7.17 -8.59 -7.83
CA ALA A 161 7.56 -8.87 -6.46
C ALA A 161 8.67 -9.94 -6.42
N PRO A 162 9.59 -9.86 -5.43
CA PRO A 162 10.51 -10.94 -5.16
C PRO A 162 9.75 -12.18 -4.67
N LYS A 163 10.44 -13.33 -4.64
CA LYS A 163 9.88 -14.51 -3.98
C LYS A 163 9.52 -14.18 -2.53
N TYR A 164 8.47 -14.79 -2.04
CA TYR A 164 7.93 -14.59 -0.70
C TYR A 164 9.02 -14.55 0.39
N GLY A 165 9.87 -15.57 0.49
CA GLY A 165 10.93 -15.63 1.51
C GLY A 165 11.98 -14.52 1.38
N THR A 166 12.17 -13.94 0.20
CA THR A 166 13.03 -12.77 0.02
C THR A 166 12.35 -11.51 0.55
N LEU A 167 11.05 -11.31 0.26
CA LEU A 167 10.31 -10.16 0.76
C LEU A 167 10.25 -10.18 2.28
N THR A 168 9.93 -11.32 2.87
CA THR A 168 9.85 -11.45 4.33
C THR A 168 11.18 -11.14 5.02
N SER A 169 12.33 -11.46 4.36
CA SER A 169 13.64 -11.10 4.90
C SER A 169 13.90 -9.59 4.98
N TYR A 170 13.12 -8.74 4.29
CA TYR A 170 13.28 -7.30 4.35
C TYR A 170 12.76 -6.70 5.66
N PHE A 171 11.86 -7.39 6.32
CA PHE A 171 11.34 -6.98 7.62
C PHE A 171 12.38 -7.07 8.73
N TYR A 172 13.41 -7.91 8.58
CA TYR A 172 14.42 -8.09 9.60
C TYR A 172 15.65 -7.22 9.36
N PRO A 173 16.24 -6.60 10.41
CA PRO A 173 17.54 -5.96 10.31
C PRO A 173 18.60 -6.96 9.81
N LYS A 174 19.60 -6.48 9.05
CA LYS A 174 20.64 -7.36 8.48
C LYS A 174 21.46 -8.13 9.51
N GLN A 175 21.44 -7.73 10.78
CA GLN A 175 22.25 -8.32 11.86
C GLN A 175 21.54 -9.42 12.64
N ASP A 176 20.21 -9.44 12.61
CA ASP A 176 19.44 -10.43 13.37
C ASP A 176 19.06 -11.63 12.50
N LYS A 177 20.09 -12.37 12.06
CA LYS A 177 19.92 -13.79 11.74
C LYS A 177 19.81 -14.59 13.05
N MET A 178 18.95 -14.16 13.95
CA MET A 178 18.62 -14.96 15.11
C MET A 178 17.55 -15.97 14.71
N ASN A 179 17.85 -17.17 14.93
CA ASN A 179 17.20 -18.43 15.15
C ASN A 179 15.68 -18.51 15.41
N ASP A 180 14.90 -17.52 15.01
CA ASP A 180 13.47 -17.65 15.07
C ASP A 180 13.02 -18.47 13.86
N GLU A 181 12.73 -19.71 14.14
CA GLU A 181 12.10 -20.64 13.19
C GLU A 181 10.86 -19.95 12.63
N VAL A 182 11.00 -19.49 11.39
CA VAL A 182 9.86 -19.10 10.58
C VAL A 182 9.04 -20.37 10.42
N ILE A 183 8.03 -20.55 11.23
CA ILE A 183 7.09 -21.66 11.09
C ILE A 183 6.28 -21.37 9.82
N VAL A 184 6.81 -21.80 8.70
CA VAL A 184 6.07 -21.86 7.45
C VAL A 184 5.30 -23.17 7.48
N ASP A 185 4.10 -23.12 8.00
CA ASP A 185 3.16 -24.23 7.79
C ASP A 185 2.74 -24.23 6.31
N ASP A 186 2.74 -25.40 5.69
CA ASP A 186 2.48 -25.62 4.24
C ASP A 186 1.06 -25.19 3.79
N GLY A 187 0.34 -24.51 4.61
CA GLY A 187 -1.04 -24.16 4.38
C GLY A 187 -1.41 -22.70 4.46
N ALA A 188 -0.65 -21.79 5.07
CA ALA A 188 -1.10 -20.41 5.08
C ALA A 188 -0.33 -19.41 5.94
N ASN A 189 0.29 -19.72 7.06
CA ASN A 189 0.47 -18.65 8.04
C ASN A 189 1.93 -18.56 8.51
N ALA A 190 2.67 -17.59 7.96
CA ALA A 190 3.87 -17.11 8.63
C ALA A 190 3.47 -15.89 9.48
N LEU A 191 3.45 -16.03 10.78
CA LEU A 191 3.28 -14.93 11.72
C LEU A 191 4.66 -14.34 12.02
N TYR A 192 4.79 -13.03 11.89
CA TYR A 192 6.03 -12.30 12.18
C TYR A 192 5.76 -11.27 13.26
N ASP A 193 6.61 -11.20 14.27
CA ASP A 193 6.56 -10.17 15.31
C ASP A 193 7.33 -8.92 14.84
N TYR A 194 6.64 -7.81 14.64
CA TYR A 194 7.24 -6.55 14.21
C TYR A 194 6.82 -5.40 15.12
N GLY A 195 7.47 -5.22 16.19
CA GLY A 195 7.34 -4.18 17.20
C GLY A 195 6.44 -2.96 16.94
N ASP A 196 6.75 -2.11 15.98
CA ASP A 196 6.00 -0.85 15.77
C ASP A 196 5.10 -0.88 14.54
N LYS A 197 3.77 -0.96 14.77
CA LYS A 197 2.73 -0.93 13.75
C LYS A 197 2.84 0.28 12.81
N ALA A 198 3.36 1.41 13.30
CA ALA A 198 3.41 2.66 12.53
C ALA A 198 4.21 2.55 11.23
N TYR A 199 5.21 1.67 11.17
CA TYR A 199 6.06 1.49 9.99
C TYR A 199 5.52 0.46 9.01
N LEU A 200 4.54 -0.33 9.42
CA LEU A 200 4.14 -1.52 8.70
C LEU A 200 3.00 -1.22 7.72
N PRO A 201 3.02 -1.79 6.51
CA PRO A 201 1.86 -1.79 5.64
C PRO A 201 0.74 -2.68 6.19
N SER A 202 -0.51 -2.28 5.98
CA SER A 202 -1.67 -3.13 6.30
C SER A 202 -1.72 -4.36 5.40
N ALA A 203 -1.30 -4.23 4.14
CA ALA A 203 -1.10 -5.36 3.24
C ALA A 203 -0.02 -5.10 2.19
N ILE A 204 0.57 -6.20 1.69
CA ILE A 204 1.53 -6.18 0.57
C ILE A 204 1.07 -7.17 -0.49
N ILE A 205 0.93 -6.69 -1.72
CA ILE A 205 0.48 -7.47 -2.87
C ILE A 205 1.66 -7.72 -3.80
N GLY A 206 1.92 -8.98 -4.14
CA GLY A 206 2.91 -9.38 -5.13
C GLY A 206 2.24 -10.02 -6.35
N VAL A 207 1.99 -9.23 -7.40
CA VAL A 207 1.12 -9.65 -8.52
C VAL A 207 1.71 -10.82 -9.31
N ASN A 208 2.99 -10.73 -9.73
CA ASN A 208 3.64 -11.78 -10.53
C ASN A 208 3.88 -13.09 -9.76
N GLN A 209 3.85 -13.06 -8.44
CA GLN A 209 4.04 -14.20 -7.56
C GLN A 209 2.72 -14.68 -6.95
N ASP A 210 1.62 -14.02 -7.27
CA ASP A 210 0.27 -14.29 -6.82
C ASP A 210 0.19 -14.52 -5.30
N TYR A 211 0.70 -13.56 -4.51
CA TYR A 211 0.58 -13.58 -3.06
C TYR A 211 0.03 -12.25 -2.50
N LEU A 212 -0.60 -12.36 -1.34
CA LEU A 212 -0.99 -11.24 -0.49
C LEU A 212 -0.48 -11.50 0.94
N LEU A 213 0.20 -10.51 1.51
CA LEU A 213 0.53 -10.45 2.93
C LEU A 213 -0.42 -9.47 3.60
N CYS A 214 -1.17 -9.91 4.60
CA CYS A 214 -2.02 -9.06 5.41
C CYS A 214 -1.48 -8.95 6.82
N GLN A 215 -1.47 -7.75 7.37
CA GLN A 215 -1.17 -7.54 8.78
C GLN A 215 -2.29 -8.12 9.65
N ASP A 216 -1.92 -8.82 10.72
CA ASP A 216 -2.86 -9.39 11.67
C ASP A 216 -2.29 -9.33 13.09
N LEU A 217 -3.15 -9.41 14.09
CA LEU A 217 -2.76 -9.51 15.48
C LEU A 217 -2.21 -10.91 15.80
N ILE A 218 -1.11 -10.96 16.55
CA ILE A 218 -0.57 -12.23 17.01
C ILE A 218 -1.45 -12.76 18.15
N ILE A 219 -1.97 -13.98 17.99
CA ILE A 219 -2.84 -14.61 18.97
C ILE A 219 -2.10 -14.74 20.31
N GLY A 220 -2.69 -14.19 21.37
CA GLY A 220 -2.13 -14.20 22.71
C GLY A 220 -1.20 -13.04 23.05
N GLU A 221 -0.89 -12.16 22.10
CA GLU A 221 -0.05 -10.98 22.29
C GLU A 221 -0.74 -9.73 21.73
N PRO A 222 -1.62 -9.08 22.49
CA PRO A 222 -2.54 -8.04 21.97
C PRO A 222 -1.84 -6.80 21.40
N ASP A 223 -0.56 -6.58 21.74
CA ASP A 223 0.22 -5.44 21.28
C ASP A 223 1.20 -5.80 20.13
N LYS A 224 1.22 -7.05 19.70
CA LYS A 224 2.08 -7.52 18.63
C LYS A 224 1.31 -7.81 17.37
N TYR A 225 1.90 -7.40 16.24
CA TYR A 225 1.36 -7.60 14.90
C TYR A 225 2.30 -8.46 14.08
N GLY A 226 1.72 -9.35 13.31
CA GLY A 226 2.42 -10.17 12.34
C GLY A 226 1.82 -10.04 10.95
N TYR A 227 2.30 -10.86 10.02
CA TYR A 227 1.71 -10.97 8.69
C TYR A 227 1.23 -12.37 8.42
N VAL A 228 -0.01 -12.47 7.96
CA VAL A 228 -0.57 -13.69 7.38
C VAL A 228 -0.32 -13.68 5.89
N ALA A 229 0.26 -14.76 5.38
CA ALA A 229 0.58 -14.91 3.96
C ALA A 229 -0.45 -15.77 3.24
N TYR A 230 -1.11 -15.19 2.25
CA TYR A 230 -1.96 -15.90 1.32
C TYR A 230 -1.16 -16.15 0.03
N ARG A 231 -0.73 -17.40 -0.18
CA ARG A 231 -0.01 -17.83 -1.39
C ARG A 231 -0.99 -18.58 -2.29
N LEU A 232 -1.29 -17.96 -3.41
CA LEU A 232 -2.34 -18.42 -4.31
C LEU A 232 -1.69 -19.18 -5.47
N THR A 233 -1.36 -20.44 -5.26
CA THR A 233 -0.84 -21.29 -6.35
C THR A 233 -1.97 -21.61 -7.32
N LYS A 234 -1.67 -21.54 -8.63
CA LYS A 234 -2.65 -21.73 -9.72
C LYS A 234 -3.47 -23.04 -9.61
N GLU A 235 -2.98 -24.03 -8.89
CA GLU A 235 -3.59 -25.35 -8.79
C GLU A 235 -4.54 -25.52 -7.59
N LYS A 236 -4.43 -24.67 -6.57
CA LYS A 236 -5.14 -24.85 -5.29
C LYS A 236 -6.01 -23.68 -4.87
N ALA A 237 -5.90 -22.54 -5.51
CA ALA A 237 -6.59 -21.35 -5.04
C ALA A 237 -7.83 -21.03 -5.87
N ASN A 238 -8.95 -20.91 -5.18
CA ASN A 238 -10.18 -20.37 -5.73
C ASN A 238 -10.21 -18.85 -5.75
N LEU A 239 -9.07 -18.16 -5.58
CA LEU A 239 -8.94 -16.71 -5.47
C LEU A 239 -7.67 -16.23 -6.18
N SER A 240 -7.59 -14.97 -6.55
CA SER A 240 -6.37 -14.31 -7.03
C SER A 240 -5.93 -13.23 -6.04
N CYS A 241 -4.64 -12.87 -6.04
CA CYS A 241 -4.13 -11.81 -5.18
C CYS A 241 -4.83 -10.47 -5.43
N LEU A 242 -5.19 -10.15 -6.68
CA LEU A 242 -5.97 -8.96 -7.03
C LEU A 242 -7.38 -8.98 -6.46
N GLN A 243 -8.02 -10.13 -6.44
CA GLN A 243 -9.34 -10.28 -5.84
C GLN A 243 -9.29 -10.08 -4.32
N LEU A 244 -8.31 -10.68 -3.65
CA LEU A 244 -8.10 -10.50 -2.21
C LEU A 244 -7.74 -9.04 -1.88
N PHE A 245 -6.92 -8.43 -2.71
CA PHE A 245 -6.58 -7.01 -2.57
C PHE A 245 -7.81 -6.11 -2.63
N LEU A 246 -8.65 -6.27 -3.65
CA LEU A 246 -9.92 -5.53 -3.73
C LEU A 246 -10.84 -5.84 -2.56
N SER A 247 -10.96 -7.10 -2.15
CA SER A 247 -11.77 -7.46 -0.99
C SER A 247 -11.28 -6.77 0.28
N SER A 248 -9.97 -6.65 0.48
CA SER A 248 -9.41 -5.92 1.62
C SER A 248 -9.69 -4.42 1.55
N LEU A 249 -9.68 -3.83 0.35
CA LEU A 249 -10.06 -2.42 0.16
C LEU A 249 -11.55 -2.19 0.42
N PHE A 250 -12.42 -3.07 -0.08
CA PHE A 250 -13.87 -2.98 0.18
C PHE A 250 -14.17 -3.07 1.68
N GLN A 251 -13.47 -3.93 2.40
CA GLN A 251 -13.65 -4.05 3.85
C GLN A 251 -13.35 -2.74 4.58
N ILE A 252 -12.21 -2.10 4.32
CA ILE A 252 -11.89 -0.82 4.99
C ILE A 252 -12.82 0.32 4.56
N ILE A 253 -13.32 0.29 3.32
CA ILE A 253 -14.31 1.25 2.81
C ILE A 253 -15.65 1.11 3.57
N GLU A 254 -16.09 -0.14 3.81
CA GLU A 254 -17.31 -0.44 4.55
C GLU A 254 -17.18 -0.18 6.06
N GLU A 255 -16.00 -0.46 6.65
CA GLU A 255 -15.75 -0.22 8.08
C GLU A 255 -15.78 1.27 8.43
N GLU A 256 -15.37 2.15 7.53
CA GLU A 256 -15.50 3.60 7.73
C GLU A 256 -16.95 4.08 7.74
N ASP A 257 -17.85 3.40 7.01
CA ASP A 257 -19.28 3.70 7.02
C ASP A 257 -19.97 3.24 8.32
N ASP A 258 -19.41 2.25 9.02
CA ASP A 258 -20.01 1.58 10.17
C ASP A 258 -19.16 1.78 11.44
N ILE A 259 -18.93 3.06 11.85
CA ILE A 259 -18.21 3.45 13.08
C ILE A 259 -18.78 2.72 14.34
N SER A 260 -19.93 2.05 14.24
CA SER A 260 -20.59 1.33 15.33
C SER A 260 -20.17 -0.13 15.52
N LYS A 261 -19.42 -0.73 14.56
CA LYS A 261 -19.05 -2.16 14.60
C LYS A 261 -17.55 -2.38 14.48
N SER A 262 -16.83 -1.96 15.51
CA SER A 262 -15.43 -2.32 15.69
C SER A 262 -15.26 -3.82 15.93
N HIS A 263 -14.24 -4.39 15.33
CA HIS A 263 -13.56 -5.65 15.62
C HIS A 263 -14.14 -6.94 15.07
N LEU A 264 -13.31 -7.64 14.31
CA LEU A 264 -13.40 -9.06 13.96
C LEU A 264 -14.31 -9.41 12.79
N LYS A 265 -13.75 -9.47 11.58
CA LYS A 265 -14.19 -10.48 10.59
C LYS A 265 -13.19 -10.68 9.45
N TRP A 266 -11.94 -10.97 9.74
CA TRP A 266 -11.01 -11.52 8.74
C TRP A 266 -11.21 -12.99 8.44
N ILE A 267 -12.15 -13.65 9.14
CA ILE A 267 -12.40 -15.08 9.00
C ILE A 267 -13.84 -15.24 8.56
N LEU A 268 -14.04 -15.60 7.36
CA LEU A 268 -15.19 -16.28 6.78
C LEU A 268 -15.60 -15.72 5.41
N ILE A 269 -14.76 -15.85 4.41
CA ILE A 269 -15.20 -16.21 3.06
C ILE A 269 -14.13 -17.16 2.50
N ILE A 270 -14.10 -18.38 3.03
CA ILE A 270 -13.52 -19.54 2.36
C ILE A 270 -14.66 -20.46 1.99
#